data_94abd9e23e43ffb1164b909b6e8eda49
#
_entry.id   94abd9e23e43ffb1164b909b6e8eda49
#
_cell.length_a   1.000
_cell.length_b   1.000
_cell.length_c   1.000
_cell.angle_alpha   90.00
_cell.angle_beta   90.00
_cell.angle_gamma   90.00
#
_symmetry.space_group_name_H-M   'P 1'
#
loop_
_entity.id
_entity.type
_entity.pdbx_description
1 polymer ?
#
loop_
_entity_poly.entity_id
_entity_poly.type
_entity_poly.pdbx_seq_one_letter_code
_entity_poly.pdbx_strand_id
1 'polypeptide(L)'
;MKSLLVLSAVLFTLFSVKPVVAEDEKDLSGIHNNSEVGVVITSGNSDTQSLNFNQVNTYGWDENLNLAKFTGKYLDTSNNSVATARYWTAGLRYERAVSKIFSLYVGQMEESDIFSGYNQRYNTDVGAKYFIYKEDAFVWSAEAGYRYTIENRLTEQVHQNYLRAYTEAVRDWTKTFSTKADVEYLPNLTVTQDYQINTEVAASAAINDVFAIKVGYVVKYRNLPPPPAIHTTDTQFTTALVSKF
;
A
#
# COMPACT_ATOMS: atom_id res chain seq x y z
N MET A 1 4.53 -33.73 -22.28
CA MET A 1 3.39 -32.83 -22.26
C MET A 1 3.96 -31.41 -22.28
N LYS A 2 3.59 -30.58 -23.25
CA LYS A 2 4.26 -29.33 -23.55
C LYS A 2 3.67 -28.22 -22.69
N SER A 3 4.46 -27.68 -21.77
CA SER A 3 4.11 -26.46 -21.01
C SER A 3 4.25 -25.25 -21.94
N LEU A 4 3.15 -24.57 -22.16
CA LEU A 4 3.06 -23.33 -22.93
C LEU A 4 3.51 -22.18 -22.02
N LEU A 5 4.70 -21.64 -22.24
CA LEU A 5 5.16 -20.41 -21.64
C LEU A 5 4.39 -19.26 -22.28
N VAL A 6 3.43 -18.68 -21.59
CA VAL A 6 2.80 -17.42 -21.97
C VAL A 6 3.67 -16.28 -21.42
N LEU A 7 4.59 -15.79 -22.26
CA LEU A 7 5.36 -14.60 -22.00
C LEU A 7 4.51 -13.39 -22.42
N SER A 8 3.80 -12.78 -21.49
CA SER A 8 3.08 -11.53 -21.73
C SER A 8 4.09 -10.39 -21.78
N ALA A 9 4.35 -9.87 -22.98
CA ALA A 9 5.13 -8.66 -23.17
C ALA A 9 4.36 -7.46 -22.63
N VAL A 10 4.82 -6.90 -21.52
CA VAL A 10 4.36 -5.60 -21.01
C VAL A 10 4.98 -4.53 -21.89
N LEU A 11 4.15 -3.82 -22.66
CA LEU A 11 4.57 -2.74 -23.54
C LEU A 11 4.93 -1.52 -22.69
N PHE A 12 6.23 -1.27 -22.50
CA PHE A 12 6.74 -0.07 -21.86
C PHE A 12 6.71 1.10 -22.85
N THR A 13 5.89 2.09 -22.60
CA THR A 13 6.01 3.40 -23.25
C THR A 13 7.10 4.19 -22.56
N LEU A 14 8.16 4.49 -23.32
CA LEU A 14 9.28 5.35 -22.89
C LEU A 14 8.79 6.79 -22.74
N PHE A 15 8.68 7.25 -21.49
CA PHE A 15 8.59 8.67 -21.16
C PHE A 15 9.82 9.11 -20.37
N SER A 16 10.19 10.36 -20.58
CA SER A 16 11.36 11.07 -20.07
C SER A 16 11.67 10.78 -18.59
N VAL A 17 12.86 10.26 -18.32
CA VAL A 17 13.34 9.79 -17.04
C VAL A 17 13.85 10.94 -16.18
N LYS A 18 13.31 11.10 -14.96
CA LYS A 18 13.93 11.85 -13.87
C LYS A 18 14.54 10.88 -12.86
N PRO A 19 15.62 11.25 -12.13
CA PRO A 19 16.30 10.32 -11.20
C PRO A 19 15.36 9.78 -10.12
N VAL A 20 15.53 8.49 -9.82
CA VAL A 20 14.81 7.79 -8.76
C VAL A 20 15.33 8.28 -7.40
N VAL A 21 14.65 9.23 -6.82
CA VAL A 21 14.76 9.57 -5.40
C VAL A 21 13.56 8.96 -4.71
N ALA A 22 13.69 8.57 -3.42
CA ALA A 22 12.57 8.09 -2.63
C ALA A 22 11.33 8.96 -2.87
N GLU A 23 10.13 8.37 -2.82
CA GLU A 23 8.89 9.04 -3.15
C GLU A 23 8.69 10.27 -2.26
N ASP A 24 9.42 11.31 -2.62
CA ASP A 24 9.42 12.59 -1.93
C ASP A 24 8.16 13.35 -2.31
N GLU A 25 7.39 13.75 -1.33
CA GLU A 25 6.37 14.78 -1.49
C GLU A 25 6.98 16.19 -1.75
N LYS A 26 8.19 16.26 -2.29
CA LYS A 26 8.92 17.51 -2.54
C LYS A 26 8.33 18.35 -3.65
N ASP A 27 8.05 17.74 -4.75
CA ASP A 27 7.37 18.33 -5.90
C ASP A 27 6.55 17.24 -6.58
N LEU A 28 5.28 17.18 -6.24
CA LEU A 28 4.30 16.27 -6.82
C LEU A 28 3.54 16.92 -7.97
N SER A 29 4.02 18.05 -8.53
CA SER A 29 3.41 18.67 -9.69
C SER A 29 3.54 17.74 -10.90
N GLY A 30 2.42 17.52 -11.60
CA GLY A 30 2.35 16.59 -12.72
C GLY A 30 2.07 15.14 -12.29
N ILE A 31 2.40 14.20 -13.16
CA ILE A 31 2.14 12.77 -12.98
C ILE A 31 3.40 12.08 -12.48
N HIS A 32 3.27 11.34 -11.39
CA HIS A 32 4.30 10.47 -10.84
C HIS A 32 3.77 9.05 -10.77
N ASN A 33 4.60 8.11 -11.15
CA ASN A 33 4.26 6.69 -11.21
C ASN A 33 5.27 5.86 -10.41
N ASN A 34 4.77 4.92 -9.62
CA ASN A 34 5.55 3.93 -8.92
C ASN A 34 4.89 2.55 -9.10
N SER A 35 5.60 1.64 -9.76
CA SER A 35 5.15 0.28 -10.03
C SER A 35 6.12 -0.72 -9.42
N GLU A 36 5.59 -1.66 -8.64
CA GLU A 36 6.35 -2.71 -7.98
C GLU A 36 5.86 -4.09 -8.44
N VAL A 37 6.77 -4.98 -8.80
CA VAL A 37 6.48 -6.37 -9.17
C VAL A 37 7.40 -7.30 -8.40
N GLY A 38 6.81 -8.25 -7.71
CA GLY A 38 7.53 -9.33 -7.03
C GLY A 38 6.99 -10.69 -7.49
N VAL A 39 7.90 -11.63 -7.79
CA VAL A 39 7.57 -13.00 -8.19
C VAL A 39 8.45 -13.97 -7.42
N VAL A 40 7.84 -15.01 -6.84
CA VAL A 40 8.53 -16.14 -6.24
C VAL A 40 8.01 -17.42 -6.86
N ILE A 41 8.91 -18.24 -7.38
CA ILE A 41 8.58 -19.58 -7.91
C ILE A 41 9.59 -20.55 -7.31
N THR A 42 9.09 -21.57 -6.61
CA THR A 42 9.88 -22.71 -6.14
C THR A 42 9.27 -24.00 -6.66
N SER A 43 10.09 -25.00 -6.88
CA SER A 43 9.65 -26.34 -7.28
C SER A 43 10.51 -27.41 -6.62
N GLY A 44 9.94 -28.58 -6.37
CA GLY A 44 10.62 -29.70 -5.73
C GLY A 44 9.73 -30.37 -4.68
N ASN A 45 10.21 -30.49 -3.44
CA ASN A 45 9.40 -31.07 -2.36
C ASN A 45 8.17 -30.21 -1.98
N SER A 46 8.19 -28.93 -2.37
CA SER A 46 7.09 -27.98 -2.22
C SER A 46 7.10 -27.05 -3.43
N ASP A 47 5.96 -26.91 -4.08
CA ASP A 47 5.76 -25.99 -5.21
C ASP A 47 5.05 -24.72 -4.71
N THR A 48 5.79 -23.62 -4.60
CA THR A 48 5.23 -22.32 -4.22
C THR A 48 5.26 -21.37 -5.40
N GLN A 49 4.15 -20.68 -5.63
CA GLN A 49 4.05 -19.59 -6.58
C GLN A 49 3.46 -18.38 -5.88
N SER A 50 4.12 -17.23 -5.99
CA SER A 50 3.64 -15.97 -5.46
C SER A 50 3.85 -14.86 -6.49
N LEU A 51 2.80 -14.10 -6.74
CA LEU A 51 2.81 -12.88 -7.54
C LEU A 51 2.34 -11.72 -6.66
N ASN A 52 3.16 -10.68 -6.60
CA ASN A 52 2.85 -9.44 -5.91
C ASN A 52 2.99 -8.28 -6.91
N PHE A 53 1.97 -7.45 -6.97
CA PHE A 53 1.96 -6.22 -7.77
C PHE A 53 1.46 -5.07 -6.90
N ASN A 54 2.17 -3.93 -6.97
CA ASN A 54 1.74 -2.69 -6.31
C ASN A 54 1.92 -1.53 -7.28
N GLN A 55 0.90 -0.67 -7.37
CA GLN A 55 0.85 0.48 -8.25
C GLN A 55 0.44 1.70 -7.46
N VAL A 56 1.22 2.78 -7.59
CA VAL A 56 0.87 4.10 -7.06
C VAL A 56 1.03 5.12 -8.17
N ASN A 57 -0.04 5.84 -8.48
CA ASN A 57 -0.02 6.98 -9.38
C ASN A 57 -0.45 8.21 -8.60
N THR A 58 0.31 9.27 -8.72
CA THR A 58 0.05 10.55 -8.07
C THR A 58 -0.03 11.64 -9.13
N TYR A 59 -1.01 12.51 -9.02
CA TYR A 59 -1.14 13.69 -9.86
C TYR A 59 -1.32 14.92 -9.00
N GLY A 60 -0.35 15.82 -9.07
CA GLY A 60 -0.36 17.09 -8.37
C GLY A 60 -0.59 18.26 -9.34
N TRP A 61 -1.39 19.22 -8.94
CA TRP A 61 -1.64 20.43 -9.71
C TRP A 61 -1.81 21.65 -8.80
N ASP A 62 -1.80 22.83 -9.40
CA ASP A 62 -1.97 24.11 -8.70
C ASP A 62 -0.85 24.29 -7.64
N GLU A 63 0.42 24.17 -8.09
CA GLU A 63 1.62 24.25 -7.25
C GLU A 63 1.61 23.28 -6.04
N ASN A 64 1.10 22.06 -6.26
CA ASN A 64 0.92 21.04 -5.22
C ASN A 64 -0.13 21.37 -4.12
N LEU A 65 -0.99 22.35 -4.37
CA LEU A 65 -2.13 22.57 -3.48
C LEU A 65 -3.16 21.46 -3.54
N ASN A 66 -3.21 20.74 -4.67
CA ASN A 66 -4.12 19.62 -4.89
C ASN A 66 -3.34 18.39 -5.32
N LEU A 67 -3.70 17.25 -4.75
CA LEU A 67 -3.10 15.96 -5.04
C LEU A 67 -4.20 14.91 -5.21
N ALA A 68 -4.18 14.18 -6.32
CA ALA A 68 -4.93 12.95 -6.50
C ALA A 68 -3.97 11.76 -6.49
N LYS A 69 -4.28 10.74 -5.70
CA LYS A 69 -3.48 9.52 -5.56
C LYS A 69 -4.35 8.30 -5.84
N PHE A 70 -3.96 7.52 -6.84
CA PHE A 70 -4.49 6.19 -7.09
C PHE A 70 -3.54 5.14 -6.54
N THR A 71 -4.07 4.13 -5.87
CA THR A 71 -3.31 2.97 -5.37
C THR A 71 -3.96 1.68 -5.81
N GLY A 72 -3.16 0.70 -6.22
CA GLY A 72 -3.61 -0.63 -6.54
C GLY A 72 -2.62 -1.66 -6.01
N LYS A 73 -3.10 -2.71 -5.33
CA LYS A 73 -2.28 -3.83 -4.88
C LYS A 73 -2.93 -5.14 -5.28
N TYR A 74 -2.13 -6.13 -5.60
CA TYR A 74 -2.55 -7.50 -5.86
C TYR A 74 -1.52 -8.46 -5.28
N LEU A 75 -1.99 -9.49 -4.59
CA LEU A 75 -1.21 -10.61 -4.11
C LEU A 75 -1.97 -11.90 -4.39
N ASP A 76 -1.31 -12.85 -5.02
CA ASP A 76 -1.78 -14.23 -5.14
C ASP A 76 -0.64 -15.16 -4.78
N THR A 77 -0.88 -16.05 -3.84
CA THR A 77 0.10 -17.05 -3.40
C THR A 77 -0.57 -18.42 -3.32
N SER A 78 0.08 -19.40 -3.91
CA SER A 78 -0.35 -20.80 -3.83
C SER A 78 0.80 -21.69 -3.40
N ASN A 79 0.46 -22.79 -2.72
CA ASN A 79 1.36 -23.86 -2.36
C ASN A 79 0.75 -25.19 -2.84
N ASN A 80 1.51 -25.96 -3.64
CA ASN A 80 1.04 -27.19 -4.27
C ASN A 80 -0.32 -27.01 -4.97
N SER A 81 -0.46 -25.92 -5.74
CA SER A 81 -1.68 -25.51 -6.47
C SER A 81 -2.89 -25.17 -5.60
N VAL A 82 -2.74 -25.05 -4.28
CA VAL A 82 -3.78 -24.58 -3.36
C VAL A 82 -3.49 -23.14 -3.01
N ALA A 83 -4.45 -22.25 -3.22
CA ALA A 83 -4.31 -20.83 -2.85
C ALA A 83 -4.15 -20.70 -1.32
N THR A 84 -3.15 -19.96 -0.88
CA THR A 84 -2.82 -19.71 0.55
C THR A 84 -2.96 -18.25 0.92
N ALA A 85 -2.90 -17.34 -0.06
CA ALA A 85 -3.26 -15.93 0.10
C ALA A 85 -3.81 -15.40 -1.22
N ARG A 86 -4.83 -14.57 -1.14
CA ARG A 86 -5.37 -13.81 -2.28
C ARG A 86 -5.98 -12.53 -1.78
N TYR A 87 -5.37 -11.44 -2.20
CA TYR A 87 -5.68 -10.11 -1.73
C TYR A 87 -5.56 -9.11 -2.87
N TRP A 88 -6.49 -8.16 -2.95
CA TRP A 88 -6.34 -7.01 -3.83
C TRP A 88 -6.93 -5.75 -3.17
N THR A 89 -6.38 -4.60 -3.54
CA THR A 89 -6.95 -3.29 -3.22
C THR A 89 -6.95 -2.38 -4.42
N ALA A 90 -7.92 -1.47 -4.46
CA ALA A 90 -7.95 -0.31 -5.35
C ALA A 90 -8.42 0.90 -4.55
N GLY A 91 -7.68 1.99 -4.61
CA GLY A 91 -7.97 3.19 -3.83
C GLY A 91 -7.78 4.47 -4.63
N LEU A 92 -8.61 5.46 -4.33
CA LEU A 92 -8.49 6.82 -4.82
C LEU A 92 -8.53 7.77 -3.63
N ARG A 93 -7.58 8.69 -3.55
CA ARG A 93 -7.49 9.71 -2.51
C ARG A 93 -7.25 11.08 -3.13
N TYR A 94 -7.97 12.07 -2.63
CA TYR A 94 -7.74 13.46 -2.92
C TYR A 94 -7.26 14.18 -1.67
N GLU A 95 -6.22 15.00 -1.81
CA GLU A 95 -5.69 15.85 -0.75
C GLU A 95 -5.70 17.31 -1.21
N ARG A 96 -6.06 18.19 -0.29
CA ARG A 96 -5.97 19.65 -0.45
C ARG A 96 -5.04 20.22 0.60
N ALA A 97 -3.92 20.78 0.18
CA ALA A 97 -3.04 21.52 1.06
C ALA A 97 -3.71 22.84 1.51
N VAL A 98 -3.78 23.07 2.80
CA VAL A 98 -4.28 24.29 3.43
C VAL A 98 -3.10 25.19 3.80
N SER A 99 -1.95 24.56 4.11
CA SER A 99 -0.68 25.24 4.34
C SER A 99 0.48 24.32 3.91
N LYS A 100 1.72 24.78 4.05
CA LYS A 100 2.93 24.01 3.73
C LYS A 100 3.07 22.72 4.56
N ILE A 101 2.43 22.65 5.72
CA ILE A 101 2.56 21.54 6.68
C ILE A 101 1.23 20.90 7.04
N PHE A 102 0.10 21.36 6.45
CA PHE A 102 -1.22 20.85 6.78
C PHE A 102 -2.09 20.69 5.55
N SER A 103 -2.70 19.51 5.41
CA SER A 103 -3.61 19.15 4.32
C SER A 103 -4.87 18.49 4.86
N LEU A 104 -5.97 18.60 4.12
CA LEU A 104 -7.18 17.83 4.33
C LEU A 104 -7.27 16.77 3.24
N TYR A 105 -7.84 15.61 3.56
CA TYR A 105 -8.03 14.55 2.58
C TYR A 105 -9.38 13.87 2.67
N VAL A 106 -9.79 13.32 1.54
CA VAL A 106 -10.88 12.35 1.41
C VAL A 106 -10.39 11.20 0.53
N GLY A 107 -10.77 9.98 0.86
CA GLY A 107 -10.37 8.79 0.11
C GLY A 107 -11.46 7.73 0.11
N GLN A 108 -11.40 6.92 -0.94
CA GLN A 108 -12.20 5.70 -1.07
C GLN A 108 -11.27 4.56 -1.42
N MET A 109 -11.38 3.44 -0.72
CA MET A 109 -10.63 2.22 -1.00
C MET A 109 -11.56 1.03 -1.00
N GLU A 110 -11.43 0.20 -2.01
CA GLU A 110 -12.04 -1.11 -2.10
C GLU A 110 -10.96 -2.18 -1.97
N GLU A 111 -11.24 -3.23 -1.23
CA GLU A 111 -10.33 -4.33 -1.02
C GLU A 111 -11.06 -5.66 -0.87
N SER A 112 -10.38 -6.75 -1.19
CA SER A 112 -10.82 -8.12 -0.98
C SER A 112 -9.71 -8.93 -0.36
N ASP A 113 -10.04 -9.67 0.69
CA ASP A 113 -9.14 -10.62 1.35
C ASP A 113 -9.98 -11.74 1.96
N ILE A 114 -10.18 -12.80 1.16
CA ILE A 114 -11.01 -13.94 1.57
C ILE A 114 -10.41 -14.73 2.73
N PHE A 115 -9.08 -14.70 2.91
CA PHE A 115 -8.40 -15.37 4.01
C PHE A 115 -8.48 -14.57 5.32
N SER A 116 -8.66 -13.25 5.22
CA SER A 116 -8.93 -12.38 6.37
C SER A 116 -10.44 -12.26 6.69
N GLY A 117 -11.30 -13.05 6.02
CA GLY A 117 -12.71 -13.23 6.36
C GLY A 117 -13.70 -12.27 5.69
N TYR A 118 -13.31 -11.57 4.64
CA TYR A 118 -14.22 -10.71 3.87
C TYR A 118 -14.02 -10.84 2.35
N ASN A 119 -15.13 -10.90 1.63
CA ASN A 119 -15.12 -10.94 0.16
C ASN A 119 -14.82 -9.57 -0.43
N GLN A 120 -15.39 -8.51 0.15
CA GLN A 120 -15.21 -7.13 -0.24
C GLN A 120 -15.32 -6.22 0.98
N ARG A 121 -14.49 -5.20 1.01
CA ARG A 121 -14.52 -4.13 2.01
C ARG A 121 -14.39 -2.79 1.30
N TYR A 122 -15.25 -1.85 1.67
CA TYR A 122 -15.25 -0.48 1.19
C TYR A 122 -14.90 0.43 2.36
N ASN A 123 -13.81 1.17 2.23
CA ASN A 123 -13.35 2.12 3.23
C ASN A 123 -13.47 3.53 2.67
N THR A 124 -14.24 4.38 3.35
CA THR A 124 -14.34 5.81 3.06
C THR A 124 -13.65 6.57 4.17
N ASP A 125 -12.61 7.32 3.83
CA ASP A 125 -11.78 8.07 4.76
C ASP A 125 -11.98 9.57 4.58
N VAL A 126 -12.00 10.31 5.69
CA VAL A 126 -11.89 11.76 5.72
C VAL A 126 -11.01 12.15 6.91
N GLY A 127 -10.11 13.11 6.69
CA GLY A 127 -9.20 13.49 7.75
C GLY A 127 -8.25 14.63 7.37
N ALA A 128 -7.27 14.79 8.23
CA ALA A 128 -6.21 15.79 8.09
C ALA A 128 -4.84 15.12 8.17
N LYS A 129 -3.89 15.68 7.46
CA LYS A 129 -2.48 15.31 7.44
C LYS A 129 -1.65 16.50 7.92
N TYR A 130 -0.68 16.22 8.78
CA TYR A 130 0.26 17.19 9.32
C TYR A 130 1.68 16.68 9.11
N PHE A 131 2.55 17.52 8.51
CA PHE A 131 3.97 17.23 8.39
C PHE A 131 4.68 17.66 9.66
N ILE A 132 5.15 16.69 10.44
CA ILE A 132 5.94 16.89 11.65
C ILE A 132 7.33 17.37 11.26
N TYR A 133 7.86 16.79 10.16
CA TYR A 133 9.14 17.14 9.58
C TYR A 133 9.05 17.01 8.06
N LYS A 134 9.53 18.00 7.32
CA LYS A 134 9.47 18.00 5.85
C LYS A 134 10.74 18.67 5.31
N GLU A 135 11.76 17.86 5.12
CA GLU A 135 13.02 18.23 4.49
C GLU A 135 13.40 17.24 3.40
N ASP A 136 14.38 17.64 2.59
CA ASP A 136 14.80 16.92 1.40
C ASP A 136 15.17 15.45 1.62
N ALA A 137 15.82 15.11 2.71
CA ALA A 137 16.26 13.75 3.01
C ALA A 137 15.40 13.04 4.06
N PHE A 138 14.44 13.73 4.67
CA PHE A 138 13.58 13.14 5.70
C PHE A 138 12.21 13.80 5.71
N VAL A 139 11.17 12.98 5.53
CA VAL A 139 9.78 13.39 5.63
C VAL A 139 9.13 12.56 6.72
N TRP A 140 8.49 13.21 7.68
CA TRP A 140 7.69 12.56 8.71
C TRP A 140 6.34 13.25 8.80
N SER A 141 5.28 12.49 8.58
CA SER A 141 3.91 12.98 8.64
C SER A 141 3.05 12.16 9.58
N ALA A 142 1.99 12.78 10.09
CA ALA A 142 0.95 12.14 10.85
C ALA A 142 -0.42 12.51 10.28
N GLU A 143 -1.37 11.58 10.38
CA GLU A 143 -2.75 11.79 9.95
C GLU A 143 -3.69 11.44 11.10
N ALA A 144 -4.77 12.20 11.20
CA ALA A 144 -5.91 11.88 12.04
C ALA A 144 -7.19 12.01 11.23
N GLY A 145 -8.10 11.06 11.38
CA GLY A 145 -9.30 11.03 10.57
C GLY A 145 -10.35 10.07 11.08
N TYR A 146 -11.36 9.94 10.27
CA TYR A 146 -12.48 9.03 10.46
C TYR A 146 -12.58 8.12 9.24
N ARG A 147 -12.83 6.82 9.49
CA ARG A 147 -13.09 5.82 8.47
C ARG A 147 -14.46 5.21 8.67
N TYR A 148 -15.27 5.24 7.63
CA TYR A 148 -16.48 4.44 7.53
C TYR A 148 -16.21 3.21 6.66
N THR A 149 -16.53 2.04 7.18
CA THR A 149 -16.28 0.76 6.52
C THR A 149 -17.58 -0.01 6.32
N ILE A 150 -17.79 -0.49 5.08
CA ILE A 150 -18.77 -1.52 4.74
C ILE A 150 -17.98 -2.78 4.44
N GLU A 151 -18.20 -3.85 5.20
CA GLU A 151 -17.48 -5.12 5.05
C GLU A 151 -18.46 -6.24 4.75
N ASN A 152 -18.36 -6.81 3.54
CA ASN A 152 -19.13 -7.99 3.10
C ASN A 152 -18.38 -9.24 3.54
N ARG A 153 -18.75 -9.78 4.67
CA ARG A 153 -18.26 -11.06 5.19
C ARG A 153 -18.95 -12.21 4.46
N LEU A 154 -18.54 -13.44 4.74
CA LEU A 154 -19.15 -14.63 4.14
C LEU A 154 -20.62 -14.79 4.52
N THR A 155 -21.02 -14.36 5.70
CA THR A 155 -22.34 -14.60 6.29
C THR A 155 -23.19 -13.36 6.46
N GLU A 156 -22.57 -12.18 6.48
CA GLU A 156 -23.25 -10.91 6.79
C GLU A 156 -22.56 -9.71 6.16
N GLN A 157 -23.26 -8.62 6.00
CA GLN A 157 -22.69 -7.30 5.74
C GLN A 157 -22.69 -6.51 7.03
N VAL A 158 -21.55 -5.94 7.38
CA VAL A 158 -21.39 -5.11 8.57
C VAL A 158 -20.95 -3.69 8.21
N HIS A 159 -21.42 -2.74 9.00
CA HIS A 159 -21.08 -1.33 8.90
C HIS A 159 -20.31 -0.93 10.15
N GLN A 160 -19.12 -0.41 9.98
CA GLN A 160 -18.21 -0.10 11.09
C GLN A 160 -17.65 1.31 10.96
N ASN A 161 -17.46 1.94 12.10
CA ASN A 161 -16.92 3.29 12.22
C ASN A 161 -15.60 3.22 12.97
N TYR A 162 -14.56 3.85 12.45
CA TYR A 162 -13.24 3.88 13.09
C TYR A 162 -12.76 5.31 13.22
N LEU A 163 -12.04 5.60 14.30
CA LEU A 163 -11.06 6.66 14.24
C LEU A 163 -9.83 6.12 13.50
N ARG A 164 -9.12 6.99 12.82
CA ARG A 164 -7.91 6.64 12.11
C ARG A 164 -6.78 7.54 12.57
N ALA A 165 -5.73 6.92 13.10
CA ALA A 165 -4.45 7.55 13.34
C ALA A 165 -3.40 6.86 12.47
N TYR A 166 -2.61 7.63 11.73
CA TYR A 166 -1.57 7.11 10.84
C TYR A 166 -0.33 7.98 10.96
N THR A 167 0.83 7.37 10.90
CA THR A 167 2.10 8.09 10.79
C THR A 167 3.03 7.36 9.83
N GLU A 168 3.78 8.13 9.06
CA GLU A 168 4.74 7.63 8.09
C GLU A 168 6.01 8.46 8.15
N ALA A 169 7.15 7.77 8.17
CA ALA A 169 8.47 8.35 8.07
C ALA A 169 9.21 7.75 6.87
N VAL A 170 9.73 8.60 6.01
CA VAL A 170 10.56 8.24 4.86
C VAL A 170 11.90 8.94 5.00
N ARG A 171 13.00 8.21 4.86
CA ARG A 171 14.35 8.75 4.95
C ARG A 171 15.23 8.29 3.80
N ASP A 172 15.82 9.26 3.11
CA ASP A 172 16.90 9.07 2.16
C ASP A 172 18.23 9.13 2.89
N TRP A 173 18.88 7.98 3.02
CA TRP A 173 20.21 7.88 3.65
C TRP A 173 21.32 8.27 2.68
N THR A 174 21.10 7.94 1.42
CA THR A 174 21.97 8.30 0.29
C THR A 174 21.11 8.58 -0.94
N LYS A 175 21.73 8.99 -2.04
CA LYS A 175 21.02 9.14 -3.35
C LYS A 175 20.44 7.83 -3.89
N THR A 176 20.91 6.69 -3.38
CA THR A 176 20.53 5.36 -3.89
C THR A 176 19.88 4.47 -2.84
N PHE A 177 19.82 4.88 -1.57
CA PHE A 177 19.26 4.06 -0.52
C PHE A 177 18.30 4.85 0.35
N SER A 178 17.09 4.34 0.50
CA SER A 178 16.03 4.92 1.32
C SER A 178 15.34 3.89 2.18
N THR A 179 14.71 4.34 3.27
CA THR A 179 13.86 3.54 4.14
C THR A 179 12.54 4.22 4.38
N LYS A 180 11.50 3.41 4.55
CA LYS A 180 10.14 3.84 4.91
C LYS A 180 9.67 3.04 6.12
N ALA A 181 8.96 3.67 7.02
CA ALA A 181 8.22 3.01 8.08
C ALA A 181 6.88 3.72 8.30
N ASP A 182 5.81 2.95 8.45
CA ASP A 182 4.49 3.50 8.78
C ASP A 182 3.77 2.65 9.83
N VAL A 183 2.81 3.28 10.51
CA VAL A 183 1.88 2.65 11.44
C VAL A 183 0.51 3.29 11.28
N GLU A 184 -0.51 2.46 11.14
CA GLU A 184 -1.92 2.83 11.18
C GLU A 184 -2.59 2.18 12.38
N TYR A 185 -3.33 2.94 13.17
CA TYR A 185 -4.15 2.48 14.28
C TYR A 185 -5.60 2.85 14.05
N LEU A 186 -6.48 1.86 14.11
CA LEU A 186 -7.90 1.95 13.81
C LEU A 186 -8.73 1.40 14.98
N PRO A 187 -8.99 2.17 16.05
CA PRO A 187 -9.94 1.80 17.08
C PRO A 187 -11.37 1.83 16.52
N ASN A 188 -12.11 0.75 16.72
CA ASN A 188 -13.46 0.58 16.22
C ASN A 188 -14.46 1.27 17.17
N LEU A 189 -15.22 2.24 16.67
CA LEU A 189 -16.24 2.96 17.43
C LEU A 189 -17.57 2.21 17.49
N THR A 190 -17.82 1.26 16.57
CA THR A 190 -19.02 0.44 16.53
C THR A 190 -18.90 -0.76 17.45
N VAL A 191 -17.73 -1.40 17.46
CA VAL A 191 -17.38 -2.53 18.34
C VAL A 191 -16.15 -2.13 19.13
N THR A 192 -16.33 -1.51 20.27
CA THR A 192 -15.27 -0.85 21.05
C THR A 192 -14.16 -1.80 21.54
N GLN A 193 -14.39 -3.11 21.50
CA GLN A 193 -13.39 -4.12 21.81
C GLN A 193 -12.50 -4.46 20.59
N ASP A 194 -12.94 -4.10 19.36
CA ASP A 194 -12.17 -4.34 18.15
C ASP A 194 -11.26 -3.16 17.82
N TYR A 195 -10.07 -3.44 17.35
CA TYR A 195 -9.15 -2.47 16.81
C TYR A 195 -8.19 -3.14 15.83
N GLN A 196 -7.61 -2.36 14.94
CA GLN A 196 -6.62 -2.83 13.97
C GLN A 196 -5.34 -2.02 14.11
N ILE A 197 -4.20 -2.69 13.89
CA ILE A 197 -2.88 -2.06 13.76
C ILE A 197 -2.26 -2.61 12.49
N ASN A 198 -1.94 -1.72 11.55
CA ASN A 198 -1.24 -2.05 10.32
C ASN A 198 0.11 -1.33 10.34
N THR A 199 1.17 -2.01 9.92
CA THR A 199 2.50 -1.40 9.82
C THR A 199 3.26 -1.95 8.63
N GLU A 200 4.04 -1.11 7.98
CA GLU A 200 5.00 -1.49 6.96
C GLU A 200 6.37 -0.90 7.32
N VAL A 201 7.41 -1.71 7.18
CA VAL A 201 8.80 -1.24 7.16
C VAL A 201 9.41 -1.70 5.86
N ALA A 202 10.04 -0.79 5.11
CA ALA A 202 10.64 -1.11 3.82
C ALA A 202 12.01 -0.42 3.67
N ALA A 203 12.87 -1.05 2.89
CA ALA A 203 14.12 -0.50 2.42
C ALA A 203 14.19 -0.63 0.90
N SER A 204 14.69 0.41 0.23
CA SER A 204 14.83 0.46 -1.22
C SER A 204 16.25 0.86 -1.61
N ALA A 205 16.82 0.13 -2.59
CA ALA A 205 18.12 0.42 -3.16
C ALA A 205 18.00 0.62 -4.67
N ALA A 206 18.37 1.80 -5.16
CA ALA A 206 18.33 2.11 -6.60
C ALA A 206 19.43 1.32 -7.33
N ILE A 207 19.06 0.67 -8.43
CA ILE A 207 19.97 0.03 -9.38
C ILE A 207 20.44 1.06 -10.41
N ASN A 208 19.51 1.90 -10.86
CA ASN A 208 19.72 3.01 -11.78
C ASN A 208 18.61 4.05 -11.59
N ASP A 209 18.54 5.04 -12.50
CA ASP A 209 17.57 6.14 -12.40
C ASP A 209 16.09 5.71 -12.56
N VAL A 210 15.82 4.50 -13.03
CA VAL A 210 14.46 3.99 -13.27
C VAL A 210 14.09 2.85 -12.35
N PHE A 211 15.08 1.99 -12.00
CA PHE A 211 14.83 0.75 -11.28
C PHE A 211 15.47 0.74 -9.90
N ALA A 212 14.74 0.19 -8.95
CA ALA A 212 15.22 -0.09 -7.60
C ALA A 212 14.78 -1.50 -7.15
N ILE A 213 15.49 -2.07 -6.21
CA ILE A 213 15.03 -3.24 -5.44
C ILE A 213 14.44 -2.72 -4.13
N LYS A 214 13.24 -3.21 -3.79
CA LYS A 214 12.58 -2.96 -2.50
C LYS A 214 12.45 -4.26 -1.73
N VAL A 215 12.72 -4.19 -0.44
CA VAL A 215 12.41 -5.24 0.53
C VAL A 215 11.45 -4.63 1.54
N GLY A 216 10.37 -5.32 1.84
CA GLY A 216 9.33 -4.84 2.76
C GLY A 216 8.84 -5.92 3.70
N TYR A 217 8.46 -5.50 4.89
CA TYR A 217 7.79 -6.34 5.88
C TYR A 217 6.53 -5.64 6.39
N VAL A 218 5.40 -6.29 6.19
CA VAL A 218 4.07 -5.80 6.58
C VAL A 218 3.54 -6.66 7.70
N VAL A 219 2.95 -6.03 8.71
CA VAL A 219 2.21 -6.68 9.79
C VAL A 219 0.81 -6.08 9.83
N LYS A 220 -0.21 -6.91 9.79
CA LYS A 220 -1.60 -6.54 9.99
C LYS A 220 -2.13 -7.26 11.23
N TYR A 221 -2.57 -6.51 12.20
CA TYR A 221 -3.18 -7.04 13.41
C TYR A 221 -4.65 -6.60 13.50
N ARG A 222 -5.53 -7.53 13.82
CA ARG A 222 -6.92 -7.24 14.16
C ARG A 222 -7.30 -8.00 15.43
N ASN A 223 -7.81 -7.29 16.43
CA ASN A 223 -8.12 -7.88 17.74
C ASN A 223 -9.30 -8.88 17.66
N LEU A 224 -10.29 -8.59 16.82
CA LEU A 224 -11.45 -9.46 16.59
C LEU A 224 -11.59 -9.78 15.09
N PRO A 225 -10.78 -10.72 14.55
CA PRO A 225 -10.88 -11.09 13.14
C PRO A 225 -12.21 -11.80 12.87
N PRO A 226 -12.87 -11.50 11.73
CA PRO A 226 -14.11 -12.19 11.35
C PRO A 226 -13.82 -13.62 10.90
N PRO A 227 -14.74 -14.59 11.16
CA PRO A 227 -14.61 -15.93 10.60
C PRO A 227 -14.58 -15.89 9.05
N PRO A 228 -13.80 -16.77 8.38
CA PRO A 228 -13.07 -17.93 8.92
C PRO A 228 -11.65 -17.62 9.41
N ALA A 229 -11.23 -16.35 9.46
CA ALA A 229 -9.91 -16.00 9.97
C ALA A 229 -9.77 -16.44 11.44
N ILE A 230 -8.68 -17.15 11.74
CA ILE A 230 -8.38 -17.70 13.08
C ILE A 230 -7.18 -17.01 13.73
N HIS A 231 -6.39 -16.29 12.95
CA HIS A 231 -5.23 -15.54 13.42
C HIS A 231 -5.57 -14.06 13.55
N THR A 232 -5.07 -13.45 14.60
CA THR A 232 -5.18 -11.99 14.83
C THR A 232 -4.09 -11.22 14.12
N THR A 233 -3.04 -11.90 13.67
CA THR A 233 -1.87 -11.28 13.05
C THR A 233 -1.54 -11.96 11.74
N ASP A 234 -1.47 -11.16 10.67
CA ASP A 234 -0.95 -11.56 9.37
C ASP A 234 0.36 -10.84 9.12
N THR A 235 1.33 -11.56 8.57
CA THR A 235 2.64 -11.00 8.21
C THR A 235 2.97 -11.30 6.76
N GLN A 236 3.61 -10.34 6.08
CA GLN A 236 4.02 -10.49 4.71
C GLN A 236 5.43 -9.93 4.53
N PHE A 237 6.35 -10.75 4.07
CA PHE A 237 7.67 -10.33 3.59
C PHE A 237 7.64 -10.25 2.06
N THR A 238 8.13 -9.15 1.50
CA THR A 238 8.14 -8.92 0.06
C THR A 238 9.51 -8.51 -0.42
N THR A 239 9.86 -8.98 -1.61
CA THR A 239 10.96 -8.45 -2.42
C THR A 239 10.40 -8.10 -3.77
N ALA A 240 10.62 -6.88 -4.23
CA ALA A 240 10.06 -6.39 -5.49
C ALA A 240 11.10 -5.59 -6.29
N LEU A 241 10.98 -5.68 -7.61
CA LEU A 241 11.56 -4.72 -8.53
C LEU A 241 10.60 -3.53 -8.63
N VAL A 242 11.11 -2.34 -8.40
CA VAL A 242 10.37 -1.08 -8.44
C VAL A 242 10.78 -0.31 -9.68
N SER A 243 9.82 0.23 -10.40
CA SER A 243 10.03 1.19 -11.48
C SER A 243 9.34 2.51 -11.12
N LYS A 244 10.07 3.62 -11.23
CA LYS A 244 9.59 4.98 -10.96
C LYS A 244 9.82 5.87 -12.17
N PHE A 245 8.81 6.65 -12.56
CA PHE A 245 8.88 7.65 -13.64
C PHE A 245 7.75 8.66 -13.55
#